data_b969313132f4ca40f0fdaabee123b38b
#
_entry.id   b969313132f4ca40f0fdaabee123b38b
#
_cell.length_a   1.000
_cell.length_b   1.000
_cell.length_c   1.000
_cell.angle_alpha   90.00
_cell.angle_beta   90.00
_cell.angle_gamma   90.00
#
_symmetry.space_group_name_H-M   'P 1'
#
loop_
_entity.id
_entity.type
_entity.pdbx_description
1 polymer ?
#
loop_
_entity_poly.entity_id
_entity_poly.type
_entity_poly.pdbx_seq_one_letter_code
_entity_poly.pdbx_strand_id
1 'polypeptide(L)'
;MVPTGFVWNSPTQIQINIPSYTNLTIDTTNISTDGLANYGFNYTDETGAPPAISSVAISSDGKGVLINLATAPSGRFGRVSYATVENPLQSGASVKPSGRTLGARGCVRSSSGITWVYDTSVTLYDWLPAFRINVF
;
A
#
# COMPACT_ATOMS: atom_id res chain seq x y z
N MET A 1 6.01 2.70 -11.76
CA MET A 1 5.43 3.47 -10.64
C MET A 1 6.14 3.02 -9.37
N VAL A 2 6.93 3.91 -8.73
CA VAL A 2 7.67 3.61 -7.48
C VAL A 2 7.61 4.82 -6.56
N PRO A 3 7.64 4.65 -5.21
CA PRO A 3 7.73 5.77 -4.28
C PRO A 3 9.01 6.57 -4.48
N THR A 4 8.93 7.89 -4.40
CA THR A 4 10.09 8.80 -4.54
C THR A 4 10.44 9.53 -3.25
N GLY A 5 9.59 9.44 -2.23
CA GLY A 5 9.82 10.07 -0.95
C GLY A 5 8.57 10.10 -0.09
N PHE A 6 8.67 10.79 1.02
CA PHE A 6 7.58 10.96 1.97
C PHE A 6 7.58 12.38 2.55
N VAL A 7 6.45 12.76 3.13
CA VAL A 7 6.27 13.99 3.91
C VAL A 7 5.38 13.67 5.11
N TRP A 8 5.72 14.21 6.28
CA TRP A 8 4.81 14.28 7.42
C TRP A 8 3.95 15.52 7.28
N ASN A 9 2.67 15.35 6.95
CA ASN A 9 1.69 16.46 6.88
C ASN A 9 1.23 16.89 8.28
N SER A 10 1.27 15.97 9.25
CA SER A 10 0.99 16.20 10.66
C SER A 10 1.70 15.15 11.52
N PRO A 11 1.70 15.27 12.87
CA PRO A 11 2.27 14.23 13.73
C PRO A 11 1.68 12.82 13.55
N THR A 12 0.51 12.71 12.93
CA THR A 12 -0.19 11.44 12.71
C THR A 12 -0.46 11.11 11.24
N GLN A 13 0.01 11.94 10.30
CA GLN A 13 -0.24 11.69 8.89
C GLN A 13 1.04 11.71 8.07
N ILE A 14 1.31 10.60 7.40
CA ILE A 14 2.41 10.42 6.45
C ILE A 14 1.84 10.40 5.04
N GLN A 15 2.43 11.18 4.14
CA GLN A 15 2.18 11.08 2.71
C GLN A 15 3.36 10.40 2.04
N ILE A 16 3.10 9.31 1.33
CA ILE A 16 4.08 8.67 0.45
C ILE A 16 3.87 9.20 -0.96
N ASN A 17 4.89 9.83 -1.53
CA ASN A 17 4.84 10.39 -2.88
C ASN A 17 5.12 9.30 -3.92
N ILE A 18 4.20 9.12 -4.85
CA ILE A 18 4.25 8.08 -5.88
C ILE A 18 3.96 8.74 -7.22
N PRO A 19 5.00 9.14 -7.98
CA PRO A 19 4.79 9.69 -9.30
C PRO A 19 4.15 8.64 -10.21
N SER A 20 3.05 9.00 -10.80
CA SER A 20 2.29 8.18 -11.73
C SER A 20 1.83 9.05 -12.90
N TYR A 21 1.77 8.50 -14.11
CA TYR A 21 1.24 9.20 -15.28
C TYR A 21 -0.24 9.53 -15.13
N THR A 22 -0.99 8.68 -14.44
CA THR A 22 -2.41 8.89 -14.11
C THR A 22 -2.57 9.02 -12.60
N ASN A 23 -3.76 9.34 -12.13
CA ASN A 23 -4.04 9.32 -10.70
C ASN A 23 -3.95 7.91 -10.14
N LEU A 24 -3.67 7.79 -8.86
CA LEU A 24 -3.71 6.54 -8.12
C LEU A 24 -5.15 6.19 -7.76
N THR A 25 -5.42 4.92 -7.55
CA THR A 25 -6.67 4.42 -6.98
C THR A 25 -6.40 3.22 -6.08
N ILE A 26 -7.26 3.04 -5.07
CA ILE A 26 -7.31 1.83 -4.26
C ILE A 26 -8.35 0.90 -4.89
N ASP A 27 -7.88 -0.23 -5.40
CA ASP A 27 -8.73 -1.21 -6.10
C ASP A 27 -8.97 -2.43 -5.20
N THR A 28 -10.16 -2.50 -4.65
CA THR A 28 -10.64 -3.62 -3.83
C THR A 28 -11.50 -4.62 -4.62
N THR A 29 -11.69 -4.36 -5.91
CA THR A 29 -12.46 -5.25 -6.81
C THR A 29 -11.55 -6.33 -7.40
N ASN A 30 -10.37 -5.93 -7.88
CA ASN A 30 -9.43 -6.85 -8.51
C ASN A 30 -8.48 -7.51 -7.49
N ILE A 31 -8.32 -6.93 -6.32
CA ILE A 31 -7.51 -7.47 -5.22
C ILE A 31 -8.42 -7.77 -4.03
N SER A 32 -8.40 -9.01 -3.55
CA SER A 32 -9.14 -9.38 -2.34
C SER A 32 -8.54 -8.66 -1.12
N THR A 33 -9.43 -8.07 -0.31
CA THR A 33 -9.07 -7.48 0.99
C THR A 33 -9.15 -8.48 2.14
N ASP A 34 -9.53 -9.73 1.88
CA ASP A 34 -9.65 -10.79 2.89
C ASP A 34 -8.34 -10.98 3.64
N GLY A 35 -8.34 -10.73 4.96
CA GLY A 35 -7.15 -10.78 5.81
C GLY A 35 -6.07 -9.75 5.45
N LEU A 36 -6.37 -8.76 4.61
CA LEU A 36 -5.47 -7.69 4.23
C LEU A 36 -5.83 -6.43 5.00
N ALA A 37 -4.99 -6.03 5.96
CA ALA A 37 -5.17 -4.77 6.67
C ALA A 37 -4.67 -3.59 5.82
N ASN A 38 -5.35 -2.44 5.91
CA ASN A 38 -4.89 -1.16 5.40
C ASN A 38 -4.47 -1.19 3.92
N TYR A 39 -5.17 -1.97 3.10
CA TYR A 39 -4.88 -2.14 1.67
C TYR A 39 -3.45 -2.58 1.35
N GLY A 40 -2.79 -3.26 2.29
CA GLY A 40 -1.41 -3.75 2.18
C GLY A 40 -0.35 -2.83 2.78
N PHE A 41 -0.73 -1.71 3.38
CA PHE A 41 0.20 -0.84 4.11
C PHE A 41 0.39 -1.30 5.55
N ASN A 42 1.62 -1.15 6.05
CA ASN A 42 1.98 -1.39 7.44
C ASN A 42 2.95 -0.31 7.91
N TYR A 43 2.83 0.08 9.17
CA TYR A 43 3.75 0.98 9.86
C TYR A 43 4.44 0.24 11.00
N THR A 44 5.74 0.41 11.13
CA THR A 44 6.55 -0.14 12.23
C THR A 44 7.54 0.90 12.72
N ASP A 45 7.94 0.80 13.97
CA ASP A 45 9.05 1.54 14.56
C ASP A 45 9.84 0.65 15.53
N GLU A 46 10.88 1.20 16.18
CA GLU A 46 11.74 0.46 17.09
C GLU A 46 11.13 0.20 18.47
N THR A 47 9.98 0.78 18.78
CA THR A 47 9.37 0.66 20.13
C THR A 47 8.77 -0.72 20.39
N GLY A 48 8.53 -1.51 19.32
CA GLY A 48 7.83 -2.79 19.42
C GLY A 48 6.32 -2.66 19.63
N ALA A 49 5.82 -1.42 19.78
CA ALA A 49 4.40 -1.10 19.92
C ALA A 49 4.05 0.13 19.03
N PRO A 50 4.24 0.04 17.71
CA PRO A 50 3.98 1.15 16.80
C PRO A 50 2.49 1.52 16.81
N PRO A 51 2.15 2.81 16.57
CA PRO A 51 0.76 3.19 16.41
C PRO A 51 0.11 2.46 15.22
N ALA A 52 -1.12 2.04 15.41
CA ALA A 52 -1.89 1.42 14.35
C ALA A 52 -2.19 2.43 13.23
N ILE A 53 -2.27 1.96 11.98
CA ILE A 53 -2.84 2.74 10.89
C ILE A 53 -4.35 2.81 11.11
N SER A 54 -4.90 4.03 11.19
CA SER A 54 -6.33 4.27 11.33
C SER A 54 -7.06 4.36 9.98
N SER A 55 -6.38 4.87 8.95
CA SER A 55 -6.92 4.90 7.58
C SER A 55 -5.81 5.09 6.55
N VAL A 56 -6.12 4.70 5.31
CA VAL A 56 -5.30 4.94 4.12
C VAL A 56 -6.19 5.56 3.05
N ALA A 57 -5.71 6.59 2.38
CA ALA A 57 -6.41 7.27 1.30
C ALA A 57 -5.46 7.71 0.20
N ILE A 58 -5.97 8.01 -0.98
CA ILE A 58 -5.20 8.68 -2.03
C ILE A 58 -5.19 10.19 -1.73
N SER A 59 -4.06 10.84 -1.93
CA SER A 59 -3.93 12.31 -1.80
C SER A 59 -4.83 13.03 -2.81
N SER A 60 -5.21 14.27 -2.50
CA SER A 60 -6.14 15.05 -3.34
C SER A 60 -5.62 15.31 -4.76
N ASP A 61 -4.30 15.34 -4.96
CA ASP A 61 -3.66 15.47 -6.26
C ASP A 61 -3.56 14.13 -7.02
N GLY A 62 -3.96 13.03 -6.39
CA GLY A 62 -3.90 11.68 -6.96
C GLY A 62 -2.48 11.11 -7.11
N LYS A 63 -1.45 11.75 -6.55
CA LYS A 63 -0.03 11.39 -6.76
C LYS A 63 0.66 10.86 -5.50
N GLY A 64 -0.10 10.60 -4.46
CA GLY A 64 0.42 10.08 -3.21
C GLY A 64 -0.61 9.23 -2.46
N VAL A 65 -0.12 8.55 -1.45
CA VAL A 65 -0.94 7.82 -0.49
C VAL A 65 -0.78 8.45 0.87
N LEU A 66 -1.91 8.81 1.49
CA LEU A 66 -2.00 9.32 2.85
C LEU A 66 -2.19 8.16 3.82
N ILE A 67 -1.31 8.02 4.78
CA ILE A 67 -1.37 7.03 5.85
C ILE A 67 -1.63 7.79 7.15
N ASN A 68 -2.79 7.58 7.74
CA ASN A 68 -3.15 8.17 9.01
C ASN A 68 -2.90 7.15 10.13
N LEU A 69 -2.14 7.58 11.13
CA LEU A 69 -1.88 6.79 12.34
C LEU A 69 -2.89 7.17 13.42
N ALA A 70 -3.25 6.21 14.26
CA ALA A 70 -4.20 6.42 15.38
C ALA A 70 -3.65 7.41 16.41
N THR A 71 -2.33 7.41 16.63
CA THR A 71 -1.62 8.34 17.53
C THR A 71 -0.29 8.73 16.90
N ALA A 72 0.31 9.82 17.38
CA ALA A 72 1.67 10.19 16.98
C ALA A 72 2.67 9.11 17.44
N PRO A 73 3.63 8.69 16.58
CA PRO A 73 4.66 7.75 16.99
C PRO A 73 5.51 8.32 18.11
N SER A 74 5.88 7.47 19.06
CA SER A 74 6.90 7.77 20.08
C SER A 74 8.30 7.32 19.66
N GLY A 75 8.37 6.40 18.69
CA GLY A 75 9.61 5.90 18.11
C GLY A 75 10.26 6.87 17.14
N ARG A 76 11.59 6.71 16.94
CA ARG A 76 12.40 7.56 16.06
C ARG A 76 12.57 6.99 14.67
N PHE A 77 12.53 5.66 14.51
CA PHE A 77 12.87 4.96 13.27
C PHE A 77 11.61 4.35 12.64
N GLY A 78 10.69 5.25 12.27
CA GLY A 78 9.46 4.85 11.59
C GLY A 78 9.75 4.27 10.21
N ARG A 79 8.99 3.24 9.83
CA ARG A 79 9.03 2.62 8.50
C ARG A 79 7.64 2.31 8.01
N VAL A 80 7.37 2.72 6.79
CA VAL A 80 6.19 2.29 6.03
C VAL A 80 6.59 1.17 5.09
N SER A 81 5.84 0.10 5.07
CA SER A 81 5.95 -0.97 4.07
C SER A 81 4.62 -1.19 3.36
N TYR A 82 4.69 -1.69 2.13
CA TYR A 82 3.54 -1.96 1.28
C TYR A 82 3.70 -3.30 0.57
N ALA A 83 2.63 -4.09 0.56
CA ALA A 83 2.58 -5.41 -0.08
C ALA A 83 3.68 -6.39 0.37
N THR A 84 4.19 -6.22 1.61
CA THR A 84 5.25 -7.07 2.18
C THR A 84 4.75 -7.98 3.29
N VAL A 85 3.50 -7.78 3.75
CA VAL A 85 2.88 -8.57 4.81
C VAL A 85 2.03 -9.66 4.17
N GLU A 86 2.27 -10.89 4.58
CA GLU A 86 1.52 -12.04 4.13
C GLU A 86 0.10 -12.05 4.73
N ASN A 87 -0.85 -12.63 3.99
CA ASN A 87 -2.20 -12.84 4.49
C ASN A 87 -2.17 -13.86 5.65
N PRO A 88 -2.57 -13.47 6.87
CA PRO A 88 -2.57 -14.37 8.04
C PRO A 88 -3.53 -15.56 7.91
N LEU A 89 -4.55 -15.48 7.04
CA LEU A 89 -5.51 -16.58 6.82
C LEU A 89 -4.89 -17.79 6.09
N GLN A 90 -3.64 -17.69 5.69
CA GLN A 90 -2.90 -18.77 5.04
C GLN A 90 -1.94 -19.53 5.97
N SER A 91 -2.21 -19.55 7.26
CA SER A 91 -1.43 -20.35 8.21
C SER A 91 -1.55 -21.84 7.85
N GLY A 92 -0.41 -22.50 7.62
CA GLY A 92 -0.33 -23.95 7.38
C GLY A 92 0.05 -24.37 5.95
N ALA A 93 0.08 -23.47 4.96
CA ALA A 93 0.64 -23.77 3.65
C ALA A 93 2.17 -23.69 3.68
N SER A 94 2.85 -24.72 3.21
CA SER A 94 4.32 -24.76 3.10
C SER A 94 4.87 -23.76 2.07
N VAL A 95 4.03 -23.32 1.15
CA VAL A 95 4.30 -22.27 0.16
C VAL A 95 3.16 -21.29 0.20
N LYS A 96 3.47 -20.01 0.44
CA LYS A 96 2.49 -18.92 0.49
C LYS A 96 2.49 -18.22 -0.86
N PRO A 97 1.53 -18.51 -1.74
CA PRO A 97 1.45 -17.83 -3.03
C PRO A 97 1.15 -16.35 -2.83
N SER A 98 1.86 -15.48 -3.54
CA SER A 98 1.49 -14.08 -3.68
C SER A 98 0.55 -13.91 -4.88
N GLY A 99 -0.40 -13.00 -4.80
CA GLY A 99 -1.33 -12.77 -5.89
C GLY A 99 -2.57 -11.98 -5.48
N ARG A 100 -3.57 -12.01 -6.36
CA ARG A 100 -4.79 -11.19 -6.19
C ARG A 100 -5.63 -11.56 -4.96
N THR A 101 -5.55 -12.79 -4.52
CA THR A 101 -6.43 -13.32 -3.46
C THR A 101 -5.66 -13.76 -2.22
N LEU A 102 -4.38 -14.07 -2.34
CA LEU A 102 -3.60 -14.74 -1.30
C LEU A 102 -2.20 -14.13 -1.19
N GLY A 103 -1.59 -14.24 0.00
CA GLY A 103 -0.22 -13.82 0.25
C GLY A 103 -0.02 -12.31 0.35
N ALA A 104 1.22 -11.87 0.25
CA ALA A 104 1.60 -10.47 0.30
C ALA A 104 1.06 -9.74 -0.94
N ARG A 105 0.25 -8.72 -0.72
CA ARG A 105 -0.39 -7.94 -1.79
C ARG A 105 -0.79 -6.55 -1.31
N GLY A 106 -1.10 -5.68 -2.26
CA GLY A 106 -1.63 -4.36 -1.98
C GLY A 106 -2.60 -3.91 -3.07
N CYS A 107 -3.44 -2.95 -2.73
CA CYS A 107 -4.60 -2.55 -3.54
C CYS A 107 -4.37 -1.26 -4.35
N VAL A 108 -3.18 -0.67 -4.37
CA VAL A 108 -2.93 0.59 -5.08
C VAL A 108 -2.46 0.33 -6.51
N ARG A 109 -3.11 1.00 -7.47
CA ARG A 109 -2.77 0.97 -8.89
C ARG A 109 -2.99 2.32 -9.56
N SER A 110 -2.58 2.44 -10.81
CA SER A 110 -3.01 3.55 -11.68
C SER A 110 -4.53 3.53 -11.89
N SER A 111 -5.17 4.71 -11.95
CA SER A 111 -6.62 4.82 -12.15
C SER A 111 -7.06 4.41 -13.55
N SER A 112 -6.21 4.61 -14.55
CA SER A 112 -6.42 4.16 -15.93
C SER A 112 -5.39 3.11 -16.32
N GLY A 113 -5.79 2.18 -17.16
CA GLY A 113 -4.96 1.13 -17.70
C GLY A 113 -4.83 1.22 -19.21
N ILE A 114 -4.11 0.28 -19.80
CA ILE A 114 -3.93 0.11 -21.24
C ILE A 114 -4.74 -1.11 -21.67
N THR A 115 -5.59 -0.95 -22.69
CA THR A 115 -6.29 -2.08 -23.29
C THR A 115 -5.29 -3.02 -23.94
N TRP A 116 -5.39 -4.31 -23.63
CA TRP A 116 -4.49 -5.30 -24.20
C TRP A 116 -4.78 -5.50 -25.70
N VAL A 117 -3.74 -5.41 -26.53
CA VAL A 117 -3.89 -5.43 -27.99
C VAL A 117 -4.43 -6.76 -28.52
N TYR A 118 -4.19 -7.86 -27.83
CA TYR A 118 -4.64 -9.19 -28.24
C TYR A 118 -6.04 -9.58 -27.71
N ASP A 119 -6.55 -8.83 -26.72
CA ASP A 119 -7.89 -9.01 -26.17
C ASP A 119 -8.38 -7.67 -25.61
N THR A 120 -9.24 -7.00 -26.35
CA THR A 120 -9.75 -5.68 -26.01
C THR A 120 -10.69 -5.66 -24.79
N SER A 121 -11.11 -6.81 -24.31
CA SER A 121 -11.86 -6.93 -23.04
C SER A 121 -10.96 -6.86 -21.80
N VAL A 122 -9.63 -6.98 -21.97
CA VAL A 122 -8.65 -6.96 -20.89
C VAL A 122 -7.99 -5.60 -20.77
N THR A 123 -8.07 -5.01 -19.59
CA THR A 123 -7.33 -3.80 -19.23
C THR A 123 -6.17 -4.14 -18.30
N LEU A 124 -4.97 -3.73 -18.69
CA LEU A 124 -3.75 -3.88 -17.92
C LEU A 124 -3.50 -2.60 -17.12
N TYR A 125 -3.38 -2.72 -15.81
CA TYR A 125 -3.10 -1.60 -14.90
C TYR A 125 -1.65 -1.65 -14.41
N ASP A 126 -1.08 -0.47 -14.14
CA ASP A 126 0.20 -0.35 -13.46
C ASP A 126 -0.04 -0.41 -11.94
N TRP A 127 0.34 -1.53 -11.33
CA TRP A 127 0.21 -1.76 -9.89
C TRP A 127 1.43 -1.24 -9.15
N LEU A 128 1.20 -0.66 -7.97
CA LEU A 128 2.28 -0.24 -7.09
C LEU A 128 3.05 -1.48 -6.60
N PRO A 129 4.36 -1.57 -6.88
CA PRO A 129 5.16 -2.69 -6.43
C PRO A 129 5.37 -2.66 -4.91
N ALA A 130 5.72 -3.79 -4.34
CA ALA A 130 6.08 -3.88 -2.93
C ALA A 130 7.28 -2.97 -2.61
N PHE A 131 7.22 -2.27 -1.49
CA PHE A 131 8.31 -1.40 -1.05
C PHE A 131 8.42 -1.32 0.49
N ARG A 132 9.54 -0.78 0.92
CA ARG A 132 9.78 -0.31 2.30
C ARG A 132 10.48 1.03 2.24
N ILE A 133 10.01 2.01 3.01
CA ILE A 133 10.60 3.34 3.09
C ILE A 133 10.72 3.76 4.57
N ASN A 134 11.87 4.28 4.93
CA ASN A 134 12.07 4.88 6.25
C ASN A 134 11.46 6.28 6.26
N VAL A 135 10.72 6.61 7.32
CA VAL A 135 9.93 7.84 7.44
C VAL A 135 10.31 8.66 8.67
N PHE A 136 11.61 8.93 8.80
CA PHE A 136 12.20 9.69 9.93
C PHE A 136 13.19 10.76 9.48
#